data_962f22dd67506111a6131e2393aa5fbb
#
_entry.id   962f22dd67506111a6131e2393aa5fbb
#
_cell.length_a   1.000
_cell.length_b   1.000
_cell.length_c   1.000
_cell.angle_alpha   90.00
_cell.angle_beta   90.00
_cell.angle_gamma   90.00
#
_symmetry.space_group_name_H-M   'P 1'
#
loop_
_entity.id
_entity.type
_entity.pdbx_description
1 polymer ?
#
loop_
_entity_poly.entity_id
_entity_poly.type
_entity_poly.pdbx_seq_one_letter_code
_entity_poly.pdbx_strand_id
1 'polypeptide(L)'
;MLNKRVATLLIGTILMGSLAVGCGSSDSSNSNKITISGSTSVGPVVEILGEDFEAKNEGVSIEVQQIGSSAGIKNAIDGTSQIGMASRDLKDEEKAAGLKETQIAIDGIAVITNKNNIVKDLTLEQVKDIYTGKITNWKEVGGNDAPIVVVSREDGSGTRDGFQENVGFESEELTKDAQISDGSGNIKSIVEGNENAIGYISFGYVDENVNALTIDGVELNAENVKNDSYAIARPFLFANKEDVITEQGKNFIDFILSEEGQNVVEENGFISVN
;
A
#
# COMPACT_ATOMS: atom_id res chain seq x y z
N MET A 1 72.15 -29.24 7.51
CA MET A 1 72.99 -28.43 8.42
C MET A 1 72.00 -27.54 9.18
N LEU A 2 71.51 -27.94 10.25
CA LEU A 2 71.99 -27.84 11.65
C LEU A 2 72.31 -26.42 12.08
N ASN A 3 71.49 -25.79 12.91
CA ASN A 3 71.76 -25.37 14.31
C ASN A 3 70.52 -24.59 14.84
N LYS A 4 69.93 -25.16 15.75
CA LYS A 4 69.66 -25.09 17.21
C LYS A 4 70.29 -23.89 17.95
N ARG A 5 69.49 -23.20 18.76
CA ARG A 5 69.65 -22.69 20.15
C ARG A 5 68.41 -21.86 20.50
N VAL A 6 67.49 -22.29 21.33
CA VAL A 6 67.40 -22.60 22.79
C VAL A 6 67.53 -21.35 23.69
N ALA A 7 66.46 -21.18 24.46
CA ALA A 7 66.28 -20.55 25.77
C ALA A 7 66.14 -19.02 25.83
N THR A 8 65.29 -18.39 26.62
CA THR A 8 64.96 -18.66 28.05
C THR A 8 63.68 -17.91 28.44
N LEU A 9 62.91 -18.51 29.34
CA LEU A 9 61.77 -17.97 30.11
C LEU A 9 62.10 -16.64 30.80
N LEU A 10 61.10 -15.74 30.82
CA LEU A 10 60.87 -14.85 31.96
C LEU A 10 59.37 -14.67 32.19
N ILE A 11 58.94 -15.22 33.31
CA ILE A 11 57.65 -15.11 33.93
C ILE A 11 57.51 -13.69 34.49
N GLY A 12 56.53 -12.94 34.04
CA GLY A 12 56.15 -11.67 34.66
C GLY A 12 54.63 -11.65 34.86
N THR A 13 54.21 -12.12 36.02
CA THR A 13 52.84 -12.00 36.55
C THR A 13 52.55 -10.54 36.89
N ILE A 14 51.63 -9.89 36.21
CA ILE A 14 51.00 -8.66 36.72
C ILE A 14 49.51 -8.89 36.75
N LEU A 15 49.03 -8.80 37.94
CA LEU A 15 47.66 -8.88 38.42
C LEU A 15 46.95 -7.56 38.16
N MET A 16 45.62 -7.65 38.00
CA MET A 16 44.58 -6.68 38.29
C MET A 16 44.22 -5.58 37.28
N GLY A 17 42.99 -5.62 36.95
CA GLY A 17 42.22 -4.49 36.47
C GLY A 17 40.98 -4.87 35.68
N SER A 18 40.02 -5.61 36.29
CA SER A 18 38.69 -5.76 35.76
C SER A 18 37.93 -4.45 35.95
N LEU A 19 37.98 -3.58 34.95
CA LEU A 19 36.98 -2.55 34.76
C LEU A 19 35.95 -3.12 33.82
N ALA A 20 34.87 -3.65 34.38
CA ALA A 20 33.63 -3.89 33.69
C ALA A 20 33.02 -2.53 33.37
N VAL A 21 33.37 -1.98 32.19
CA VAL A 21 32.57 -0.96 31.56
C VAL A 21 31.41 -1.70 30.93
N GLY A 22 30.29 -1.74 31.65
CA GLY A 22 29.00 -2.10 31.10
C GLY A 22 28.60 -1.05 30.08
N CYS A 23 28.83 -1.32 28.79
CA CYS A 23 28.13 -0.64 27.72
C CYS A 23 26.68 -1.16 27.69
N GLY A 24 25.84 -0.59 28.53
CA GLY A 24 24.42 -0.55 28.31
C GLY A 24 24.13 0.55 27.30
N SER A 25 24.18 0.22 26.01
CA SER A 25 23.70 1.09 24.94
C SER A 25 23.26 0.23 23.75
N SER A 26 22.10 -0.38 23.91
CA SER A 26 21.47 -1.12 22.80
C SER A 26 19.96 -0.90 22.68
N ASP A 27 19.38 0.11 23.35
CA ASP A 27 17.93 0.40 23.21
C ASP A 27 17.59 1.72 22.49
N SER A 28 18.54 2.62 22.28
CA SER A 28 18.23 3.93 21.68
C SER A 28 18.12 3.90 20.16
N SER A 29 18.65 2.91 19.46
CA SER A 29 18.54 2.81 18.00
C SER A 29 17.22 2.23 17.53
N ASN A 30 16.49 1.50 18.38
CA ASN A 30 15.23 0.85 18.01
C ASN A 30 14.01 1.75 18.25
N SER A 31 14.12 2.74 19.16
CA SER A 31 13.00 3.66 19.47
C SER A 31 12.74 4.70 18.38
N ASN A 32 13.75 5.00 17.55
CA ASN A 32 13.66 6.00 16.48
C ASN A 32 13.36 5.40 15.10
N LYS A 33 13.28 4.08 15.00
CA LYS A 33 12.92 3.40 13.75
C LYS A 33 11.43 3.10 13.75
N ILE A 34 10.74 3.49 12.69
CA ILE A 34 9.35 3.18 12.41
C ILE A 34 9.29 2.17 11.28
N THR A 35 8.67 1.01 11.50
CA THR A 35 8.50 -0.01 10.46
C THR A 35 7.03 -0.08 10.05
N ILE A 36 6.80 0.07 8.75
CA ILE A 36 5.47 0.10 8.14
C ILE A 36 5.44 -0.93 7.03
N SER A 37 4.39 -1.74 6.95
CA SER A 37 4.25 -2.68 5.83
C SER A 37 2.80 -2.82 5.38
N GLY A 38 2.58 -3.11 4.08
CA GLY A 38 1.24 -3.38 3.59
C GLY A 38 0.94 -2.93 2.18
N SER A 39 -0.17 -2.22 2.02
CA SER A 39 -0.76 -1.84 0.75
C SER A 39 0.20 -1.13 -0.20
N THR A 40 0.33 -1.66 -1.43
CA THR A 40 1.07 -1.01 -2.52
C THR A 40 0.40 0.26 -3.06
N SER A 41 -0.87 0.49 -2.74
CA SER A 41 -1.58 1.73 -3.10
C SER A 41 -1.36 2.84 -2.07
N VAL A 42 -1.21 2.47 -0.80
CA VAL A 42 -0.92 3.41 0.31
C VAL A 42 0.56 3.79 0.33
N GLY A 43 1.44 2.84 -0.03
CA GLY A 43 2.90 2.99 0.07
C GLY A 43 3.44 4.32 -0.45
N PRO A 44 3.14 4.73 -1.69
CA PRO A 44 3.71 5.95 -2.26
C PRO A 44 3.45 7.22 -1.46
N VAL A 45 2.22 7.44 -0.98
CA VAL A 45 1.93 8.62 -0.17
C VAL A 45 2.57 8.54 1.22
N VAL A 46 2.68 7.32 1.78
CA VAL A 46 3.35 7.12 3.08
C VAL A 46 4.85 7.33 2.98
N GLU A 47 5.48 6.96 1.86
CA GLU A 47 6.91 7.24 1.61
C GLU A 47 7.17 8.75 1.56
N ILE A 48 6.35 9.53 0.84
CA ILE A 48 6.47 10.99 0.76
C ILE A 48 6.26 11.64 2.14
N LEU A 49 5.20 11.24 2.86
CA LEU A 49 4.93 11.71 4.23
C LEU A 49 6.07 11.33 5.20
N GLY A 50 6.67 10.14 4.97
CA GLY A 50 7.81 9.66 5.73
C GLY A 50 9.05 10.52 5.52
N GLU A 51 9.39 10.86 4.29
CA GLU A 51 10.51 11.75 3.96
C GLU A 51 10.33 13.13 4.59
N ASP A 52 9.13 13.70 4.54
CA ASP A 52 8.81 14.99 5.16
C ASP A 52 8.91 14.93 6.69
N PHE A 53 8.48 13.83 7.30
CA PHE A 53 8.57 13.64 8.74
C PHE A 53 10.02 13.45 9.20
N GLU A 54 10.82 12.64 8.50
CA GLU A 54 12.24 12.42 8.78
C GLU A 54 13.04 13.74 8.69
N ALA A 55 12.75 14.57 7.68
CA ALA A 55 13.40 15.87 7.50
C ALA A 55 13.19 16.82 8.70
N LYS A 56 12.09 16.67 9.45
CA LYS A 56 11.72 17.48 10.61
C LYS A 56 12.11 16.84 11.94
N ASN A 57 12.44 15.55 11.95
CA ASN A 57 12.71 14.77 13.16
C ASN A 57 14.07 14.08 13.04
N GLU A 58 15.13 14.83 13.32
CA GLU A 58 16.51 14.33 13.19
C GLU A 58 16.71 13.01 13.94
N GLY A 59 17.27 12.01 13.23
CA GLY A 59 17.55 10.68 13.77
C GLY A 59 16.38 9.70 13.75
N VAL A 60 15.18 10.09 13.29
CA VAL A 60 14.08 9.16 12.99
C VAL A 60 14.33 8.51 11.64
N SER A 61 13.95 7.25 11.50
CA SER A 61 14.00 6.50 10.24
C SER A 61 12.70 5.73 10.03
N ILE A 62 12.11 5.88 8.85
CA ILE A 62 10.87 5.21 8.43
C ILE A 62 11.20 4.18 7.34
N GLU A 63 10.82 2.93 7.58
CA GLU A 63 10.97 1.85 6.61
C GLU A 63 9.60 1.38 6.14
N VAL A 64 9.31 1.56 4.85
CA VAL A 64 8.04 1.18 4.23
C VAL A 64 8.25 -0.05 3.35
N GLN A 65 7.43 -1.09 3.57
CA GLN A 65 7.43 -2.32 2.78
C GLN A 65 6.09 -2.52 2.10
N GLN A 66 6.07 -2.45 0.79
CA GLN A 66 4.88 -2.59 -0.04
C GLN A 66 4.65 -4.06 -0.42
N ILE A 67 3.91 -4.81 0.42
CA ILE A 67 3.72 -6.27 0.34
C ILE A 67 2.25 -6.72 0.23
N GLY A 68 1.33 -5.78 0.05
CA GLY A 68 -0.12 -6.01 0.03
C GLY A 68 -0.78 -5.86 1.40
N SER A 69 -2.06 -5.45 1.40
CA SER A 69 -2.79 -5.09 2.63
C SER A 69 -2.86 -6.23 3.63
N SER A 70 -3.26 -7.44 3.20
CA SER A 70 -3.41 -8.58 4.11
C SER A 70 -2.09 -8.99 4.77
N ALA A 71 -0.97 -8.96 4.02
CA ALA A 71 0.35 -9.26 4.57
C ALA A 71 0.82 -8.18 5.57
N GLY A 72 0.57 -6.90 5.26
CA GLY A 72 0.91 -5.80 6.16
C GLY A 72 0.12 -5.82 7.46
N ILE A 73 -1.19 -6.07 7.40
CA ILE A 73 -2.02 -6.20 8.60
C ILE A 73 -1.58 -7.40 9.43
N LYS A 74 -1.26 -8.53 8.79
CA LYS A 74 -0.69 -9.68 9.50
C LYS A 74 0.61 -9.32 10.22
N ASN A 75 1.52 -8.59 9.59
CA ASN A 75 2.76 -8.14 10.21
C ASN A 75 2.50 -7.24 11.44
N ALA A 76 1.49 -6.36 11.40
CA ALA A 76 1.09 -5.55 12.54
C ALA A 76 0.50 -6.41 13.67
N ILE A 77 -0.30 -7.44 13.34
CA ILE A 77 -0.83 -8.40 14.32
C ILE A 77 0.31 -9.17 15.00
N ASP A 78 1.29 -9.62 14.22
CA ASP A 78 2.42 -10.41 14.72
C ASP A 78 3.52 -9.54 15.38
N GLY A 79 3.43 -8.20 15.30
CA GLY A 79 4.42 -7.27 15.81
C GLY A 79 5.72 -7.21 15.01
N THR A 80 5.71 -7.74 13.77
CA THR A 80 6.85 -7.67 12.85
C THR A 80 7.01 -6.26 12.26
N SER A 81 5.91 -5.56 12.04
CA SER A 81 5.86 -4.13 11.74
C SER A 81 5.11 -3.40 12.85
N GLN A 82 5.49 -2.16 13.12
CA GLN A 82 4.78 -1.31 14.08
C GLN A 82 3.41 -0.89 13.55
N ILE A 83 3.34 -0.66 12.23
CA ILE A 83 2.15 -0.17 11.53
C ILE A 83 1.90 -1.07 10.32
N GLY A 84 0.70 -1.60 10.20
CA GLY A 84 0.16 -2.19 8.99
C GLY A 84 -0.58 -1.13 8.18
N MET A 85 -0.40 -1.09 6.86
CA MET A 85 -1.17 -0.20 5.99
C MET A 85 -2.11 -1.00 5.08
N ALA A 86 -3.38 -0.61 5.05
CA ALA A 86 -4.41 -1.24 4.24
C ALA A 86 -5.13 -0.23 3.35
N SER A 87 -5.60 -0.69 2.20
CA SER A 87 -6.43 0.07 1.25
C SER A 87 -7.81 -0.57 1.12
N ARG A 88 -8.37 -0.94 2.24
CA ARG A 88 -9.70 -1.49 2.49
C ARG A 88 -9.99 -1.43 3.97
N ASP A 89 -11.23 -1.64 4.35
CA ASP A 89 -11.58 -1.86 5.75
C ASP A 89 -10.90 -3.10 6.33
N LEU A 90 -10.65 -3.10 7.64
CA LEU A 90 -10.15 -4.29 8.31
C LEU A 90 -11.25 -5.34 8.39
N LYS A 91 -10.89 -6.59 8.17
CA LYS A 91 -11.77 -7.75 8.35
C LYS A 91 -12.10 -7.93 9.83
N ASP A 92 -13.24 -8.56 10.13
CA ASP A 92 -13.67 -8.76 11.51
C ASP A 92 -12.62 -9.50 12.38
N GLU A 93 -11.93 -10.47 11.79
CA GLU A 93 -10.85 -11.21 12.45
C GLU A 93 -9.61 -10.32 12.73
N GLU A 94 -9.32 -9.35 11.85
CA GLU A 94 -8.23 -8.39 12.02
C GLU A 94 -8.57 -7.37 13.11
N LYS A 95 -9.84 -6.89 13.15
CA LYS A 95 -10.36 -6.04 14.23
C LYS A 95 -10.31 -6.76 15.57
N ALA A 96 -10.70 -8.03 15.60
CA ALA A 96 -10.68 -8.87 16.81
C ALA A 96 -9.25 -9.14 17.33
N ALA A 97 -8.21 -8.97 16.51
CA ALA A 97 -6.81 -9.10 16.91
C ALA A 97 -6.28 -7.91 17.76
N GLY A 98 -7.11 -6.91 18.06
CA GLY A 98 -6.79 -5.77 18.92
C GLY A 98 -5.98 -4.67 18.24
N LEU A 99 -6.11 -4.54 16.92
CA LEU A 99 -5.53 -3.42 16.18
C LEU A 99 -6.38 -2.15 16.39
N LYS A 100 -5.69 -1.03 16.59
CA LYS A 100 -6.27 0.30 16.49
C LYS A 100 -6.20 0.74 15.03
N GLU A 101 -7.34 1.11 14.47
CA GLU A 101 -7.46 1.65 13.12
C GLU A 101 -7.33 3.18 13.14
N THR A 102 -6.65 3.70 12.13
CA THR A 102 -6.58 5.15 11.86
C THR A 102 -6.72 5.37 10.37
N GLN A 103 -7.80 6.02 9.95
CA GLN A 103 -7.95 6.43 8.56
C GLN A 103 -7.04 7.62 8.27
N ILE A 104 -6.17 7.48 7.27
CA ILE A 104 -5.17 8.48 6.91
C ILE A 104 -5.49 9.23 5.62
N ALA A 105 -6.30 8.63 4.75
CA ALA A 105 -6.77 9.22 3.49
C ALA A 105 -8.01 8.46 2.99
N ILE A 106 -8.64 8.99 1.95
CA ILE A 106 -9.63 8.28 1.13
C ILE A 106 -9.05 8.16 -0.28
N ASP A 107 -9.30 7.04 -0.94
CA ASP A 107 -8.82 6.77 -2.29
C ASP A 107 -9.96 6.29 -3.18
N GLY A 108 -10.06 6.87 -4.37
CA GLY A 108 -10.90 6.34 -5.42
C GLY A 108 -10.19 5.23 -6.19
N ILE A 109 -10.91 4.18 -6.56
CA ILE A 109 -10.40 3.13 -7.45
C ILE A 109 -10.79 3.47 -8.87
N ALA A 110 -9.81 3.85 -9.69
CA ALA A 110 -10.00 4.12 -11.11
C ALA A 110 -10.12 2.81 -11.89
N VAL A 111 -11.19 2.64 -12.63
CA VAL A 111 -11.27 1.64 -13.72
C VAL A 111 -10.55 2.23 -14.92
N ILE A 112 -9.51 1.56 -15.41
CA ILE A 112 -8.64 2.09 -16.45
C ILE A 112 -8.64 1.22 -17.71
N THR A 113 -8.48 1.89 -18.84
CA THR A 113 -8.24 1.27 -20.15
C THR A 113 -7.02 1.91 -20.81
N ASN A 114 -6.51 1.24 -21.85
CA ASN A 114 -5.49 1.84 -22.71
C ASN A 114 -5.98 3.17 -23.30
N LYS A 115 -5.08 4.12 -23.46
CA LYS A 115 -5.40 5.46 -24.00
C LYS A 115 -6.05 5.44 -25.40
N ASN A 116 -5.80 4.42 -26.20
CA ASN A 116 -6.38 4.24 -27.52
C ASN A 116 -7.78 3.59 -27.48
N ASN A 117 -8.22 3.08 -26.32
CA ASN A 117 -9.58 2.56 -26.17
C ASN A 117 -10.61 3.69 -26.29
N ILE A 118 -11.65 3.46 -27.11
CA ILE A 118 -12.68 4.47 -27.38
C ILE A 118 -13.79 4.52 -26.33
N VAL A 119 -13.91 3.48 -25.50
CA VAL A 119 -14.86 3.46 -24.38
C VAL A 119 -14.39 4.44 -23.31
N LYS A 120 -15.30 5.31 -22.86
CA LYS A 120 -14.99 6.33 -21.85
C LYS A 120 -15.88 6.23 -20.62
N ASP A 121 -16.96 5.50 -20.69
CA ASP A 121 -17.93 5.30 -19.63
C ASP A 121 -18.38 3.84 -19.57
N LEU A 122 -18.58 3.34 -18.37
CA LEU A 122 -19.21 2.06 -18.09
C LEU A 122 -20.17 2.22 -16.92
N THR A 123 -21.29 1.50 -16.95
CA THR A 123 -22.08 1.35 -15.72
C THR A 123 -21.37 0.44 -14.74
N LEU A 124 -21.66 0.57 -13.45
CA LEU A 124 -21.10 -0.31 -12.41
C LEU A 124 -21.49 -1.78 -12.70
N GLU A 125 -22.69 -2.02 -13.23
CA GLU A 125 -23.14 -3.35 -13.65
C GLU A 125 -22.30 -3.89 -14.82
N GLN A 126 -21.97 -3.06 -15.82
CA GLN A 126 -21.09 -3.47 -16.94
C GLN A 126 -19.66 -3.79 -16.43
N VAL A 127 -19.15 -3.03 -15.48
CA VAL A 127 -17.85 -3.34 -14.84
C VAL A 127 -17.93 -4.73 -14.17
N LYS A 128 -18.98 -4.99 -13.37
CA LYS A 128 -19.21 -6.31 -12.78
C LYS A 128 -19.27 -7.42 -13.83
N ASP A 129 -20.05 -7.22 -14.89
CA ASP A 129 -20.24 -8.23 -15.93
C ASP A 129 -18.97 -8.51 -16.74
N ILE A 130 -18.12 -7.51 -16.94
CA ILE A 130 -16.78 -7.68 -17.52
C ILE A 130 -15.90 -8.54 -16.61
N TYR A 131 -15.81 -8.18 -15.33
CA TYR A 131 -14.94 -8.88 -14.38
C TYR A 131 -15.42 -10.28 -14.03
N THR A 132 -16.72 -10.56 -14.17
CA THR A 132 -17.31 -11.90 -14.00
C THR A 132 -17.36 -12.70 -15.32
N GLY A 133 -16.89 -12.14 -16.45
CA GLY A 133 -16.80 -12.82 -17.75
C GLY A 133 -18.13 -12.97 -18.49
N LYS A 134 -19.17 -12.21 -18.12
CA LYS A 134 -20.46 -12.18 -18.87
C LYS A 134 -20.34 -11.30 -20.12
N ILE A 135 -19.60 -10.17 -20.02
CA ILE A 135 -19.24 -9.29 -21.15
C ILE A 135 -17.77 -9.58 -21.47
N THR A 136 -17.50 -10.01 -22.70
CA THR A 136 -16.16 -10.45 -23.12
C THR A 136 -15.63 -9.73 -24.37
N ASN A 137 -16.44 -8.87 -24.96
CA ASN A 137 -16.06 -8.13 -26.15
C ASN A 137 -16.42 -6.66 -25.99
N TRP A 138 -15.49 -5.78 -26.32
CA TRP A 138 -15.66 -4.32 -26.19
C TRP A 138 -16.87 -3.78 -26.97
N LYS A 139 -17.27 -4.42 -28.08
CA LYS A 139 -18.48 -3.98 -28.84
C LYS A 139 -19.78 -4.05 -28.04
N GLU A 140 -19.83 -4.89 -27.02
CA GLU A 140 -21.02 -5.04 -26.15
C GLU A 140 -21.25 -3.79 -25.27
N VAL A 141 -20.18 -3.00 -25.09
CA VAL A 141 -20.20 -1.75 -24.32
C VAL A 141 -19.83 -0.53 -25.17
N GLY A 142 -20.04 -0.61 -26.49
CA GLY A 142 -19.85 0.53 -27.41
C GLY A 142 -18.42 0.73 -27.92
N GLY A 143 -17.53 -0.21 -27.66
CA GLY A 143 -16.16 -0.21 -28.15
C GLY A 143 -16.00 -0.93 -29.50
N ASN A 144 -14.73 -1.16 -29.87
CA ASN A 144 -14.37 -1.90 -31.08
C ASN A 144 -14.75 -3.41 -30.95
N ASP A 145 -14.90 -4.09 -32.10
CA ASP A 145 -15.08 -5.56 -32.09
C ASP A 145 -13.75 -6.24 -31.77
N ALA A 146 -13.45 -6.35 -30.47
CA ALA A 146 -12.22 -6.92 -29.94
C ALA A 146 -12.48 -7.56 -28.56
N PRO A 147 -11.77 -8.65 -28.22
CA PRO A 147 -11.93 -9.28 -26.90
C PRO A 147 -11.47 -8.35 -25.79
N ILE A 148 -12.13 -8.41 -24.63
CA ILE A 148 -11.69 -7.71 -23.42
C ILE A 148 -10.63 -8.55 -22.72
N VAL A 149 -9.49 -7.97 -22.41
CA VAL A 149 -8.45 -8.58 -21.57
C VAL A 149 -8.59 -8.03 -20.15
N VAL A 150 -9.18 -8.83 -19.27
CA VAL A 150 -9.39 -8.45 -17.87
C VAL A 150 -8.07 -8.59 -17.11
N VAL A 151 -7.66 -7.52 -16.43
CA VAL A 151 -6.48 -7.49 -15.56
C VAL A 151 -6.94 -7.25 -14.14
N SER A 152 -6.56 -8.12 -13.22
CA SER A 152 -6.93 -8.04 -11.82
C SER A 152 -5.71 -8.17 -10.90
N ARG A 153 -5.90 -7.83 -9.64
CA ARG A 153 -4.86 -7.86 -8.61
C ARG A 153 -4.77 -9.26 -7.98
N GLU A 154 -3.63 -9.48 -7.37
CA GLU A 154 -3.29 -10.66 -6.57
C GLU A 154 -4.20 -10.84 -5.34
N ASP A 155 -4.25 -12.05 -4.78
CA ASP A 155 -4.92 -12.31 -3.52
C ASP A 155 -4.23 -11.55 -2.37
N GLY A 156 -5.03 -11.00 -1.44
CA GLY A 156 -4.54 -10.17 -0.35
C GLY A 156 -4.29 -8.71 -0.72
N SER A 157 -4.58 -8.32 -1.96
CA SER A 157 -4.61 -6.92 -2.37
C SER A 157 -5.85 -6.22 -1.81
N GLY A 158 -5.64 -5.20 -0.95
CA GLY A 158 -6.75 -4.36 -0.49
C GLY A 158 -7.43 -3.59 -1.63
N THR A 159 -6.72 -3.33 -2.75
CA THR A 159 -7.34 -2.73 -3.94
C THR A 159 -8.31 -3.69 -4.61
N ARG A 160 -7.98 -4.99 -4.66
CA ARG A 160 -8.90 -6.01 -5.16
C ARG A 160 -10.10 -6.16 -4.21
N ASP A 161 -9.84 -6.27 -2.91
CA ASP A 161 -10.92 -6.42 -1.92
C ASP A 161 -11.89 -5.24 -2.02
N GLY A 162 -11.40 -3.99 -1.96
CA GLY A 162 -12.26 -2.80 -2.08
C GLY A 162 -12.95 -2.66 -3.44
N PHE A 163 -12.29 -3.05 -4.55
CA PHE A 163 -12.90 -3.07 -5.87
C PHE A 163 -14.07 -4.06 -5.95
N GLN A 164 -13.84 -5.29 -5.50
CA GLN A 164 -14.85 -6.35 -5.52
C GLN A 164 -16.05 -6.01 -4.63
N GLU A 165 -15.80 -5.45 -3.45
CA GLU A 165 -16.86 -5.01 -2.53
C GLU A 165 -17.74 -3.93 -3.16
N ASN A 166 -17.14 -2.87 -3.72
CA ASN A 166 -17.90 -1.75 -4.31
C ASN A 166 -18.61 -2.15 -5.62
N VAL A 167 -17.99 -3.00 -6.45
CA VAL A 167 -18.60 -3.50 -7.71
C VAL A 167 -19.63 -4.61 -7.44
N GLY A 168 -19.52 -5.29 -6.30
CA GLY A 168 -20.50 -6.25 -5.81
C GLY A 168 -20.37 -7.64 -6.42
N PHE A 169 -19.13 -8.21 -6.40
CA PHE A 169 -18.89 -9.61 -6.76
C PHE A 169 -17.82 -10.24 -5.88
N GLU A 170 -17.90 -11.56 -5.71
CA GLU A 170 -16.95 -12.31 -4.87
C GLU A 170 -15.72 -12.76 -5.66
N SER A 171 -14.63 -13.07 -4.94
CA SER A 171 -13.37 -13.50 -5.57
C SER A 171 -13.51 -14.75 -6.45
N GLU A 172 -14.41 -15.65 -6.11
CA GLU A 172 -14.73 -16.87 -6.86
C GLU A 172 -15.48 -16.60 -8.16
N GLU A 173 -16.12 -15.43 -8.27
CA GLU A 173 -16.85 -14.99 -9.47
C GLU A 173 -15.94 -14.33 -10.51
N LEU A 174 -14.71 -13.95 -10.12
CA LEU A 174 -13.74 -13.38 -11.07
C LEU A 174 -13.52 -14.34 -12.23
N THR A 175 -13.59 -13.81 -13.45
CA THR A 175 -13.34 -14.63 -14.65
C THR A 175 -11.99 -15.34 -14.57
N LYS A 176 -11.98 -16.62 -14.94
CA LYS A 176 -10.75 -17.44 -14.93
C LYS A 176 -9.72 -17.01 -15.97
N ASP A 177 -10.15 -16.23 -16.96
CA ASP A 177 -9.29 -15.67 -18.00
C ASP A 177 -8.62 -14.35 -17.56
N ALA A 178 -8.89 -13.86 -16.34
CA ALA A 178 -8.27 -12.67 -15.81
C ALA A 178 -6.75 -12.86 -15.66
N GLN A 179 -5.99 -11.91 -16.21
CA GLN A 179 -4.56 -11.81 -15.95
C GLN A 179 -4.34 -11.24 -14.55
N ILE A 180 -3.69 -11.99 -13.68
CA ILE A 180 -3.38 -11.55 -12.31
C ILE A 180 -1.99 -10.92 -12.27
N SER A 181 -1.89 -9.75 -11.63
CA SER A 181 -0.63 -9.04 -11.42
C SER A 181 -0.62 -8.33 -10.06
N ASP A 182 0.56 -8.15 -9.49
CA ASP A 182 0.77 -7.47 -8.23
C ASP A 182 0.99 -5.96 -8.40
N GLY A 183 0.49 -5.18 -7.44
CA GLY A 183 0.67 -3.74 -7.36
C GLY A 183 -0.06 -2.92 -8.44
N SER A 184 -0.46 -1.68 -8.09
CA SER A 184 -1.15 -0.77 -9.04
C SER A 184 -0.28 -0.38 -10.22
N GLY A 185 1.03 -0.23 -10.02
CA GLY A 185 1.97 0.11 -11.09
C GLY A 185 2.05 -0.97 -12.20
N ASN A 186 2.07 -2.24 -11.83
CA ASN A 186 2.10 -3.34 -12.81
C ASN A 186 0.77 -3.45 -13.56
N ILE A 187 -0.38 -3.31 -12.88
CA ILE A 187 -1.69 -3.26 -13.56
C ILE A 187 -1.69 -2.15 -14.61
N LYS A 188 -1.26 -0.93 -14.22
CA LYS A 188 -1.16 0.20 -15.14
C LYS A 188 -0.29 -0.12 -16.35
N SER A 189 0.92 -0.66 -16.14
CA SER A 189 1.84 -1.01 -17.22
C SER A 189 1.26 -2.05 -18.20
N ILE A 190 0.50 -3.02 -17.70
CA ILE A 190 -0.18 -4.01 -18.56
C ILE A 190 -1.25 -3.33 -19.41
N VAL A 191 -2.05 -2.43 -18.82
CA VAL A 191 -3.10 -1.69 -19.53
C VAL A 191 -2.50 -0.73 -20.55
N GLU A 192 -1.42 -0.04 -20.23
CA GLU A 192 -0.67 0.80 -21.17
C GLU A 192 -0.17 0.01 -22.40
N GLY A 193 0.27 -1.22 -22.17
CA GLY A 193 0.83 -2.09 -23.22
C GLY A 193 -0.21 -2.85 -24.06
N ASN A 194 -1.50 -2.81 -23.72
CA ASN A 194 -2.54 -3.59 -24.38
C ASN A 194 -3.83 -2.78 -24.60
N GLU A 195 -4.14 -2.47 -25.87
CA GLU A 195 -5.32 -1.68 -26.25
C GLU A 195 -6.66 -2.32 -25.85
N ASN A 196 -6.68 -3.62 -25.63
CA ASN A 196 -7.87 -4.38 -25.26
C ASN A 196 -8.00 -4.62 -23.74
N ALA A 197 -7.02 -4.17 -22.97
CA ALA A 197 -7.03 -4.40 -21.51
C ALA A 197 -7.95 -3.43 -20.77
N ILE A 198 -8.55 -3.96 -19.70
CA ILE A 198 -9.21 -3.23 -18.63
C ILE A 198 -8.55 -3.63 -17.31
N GLY A 199 -8.30 -2.66 -16.46
CA GLY A 199 -7.73 -2.86 -15.12
C GLY A 199 -8.31 -1.88 -14.12
N TYR A 200 -7.90 -1.99 -12.87
CA TYR A 200 -8.24 -1.02 -11.83
C TYR A 200 -7.03 -0.71 -10.97
N ILE A 201 -6.89 0.56 -10.61
CA ILE A 201 -5.75 1.09 -9.83
C ILE A 201 -6.23 2.16 -8.85
N SER A 202 -5.41 2.47 -7.86
CA SER A 202 -5.59 3.65 -7.01
C SER A 202 -5.52 4.94 -7.83
N PHE A 203 -6.33 5.94 -7.48
CA PHE A 203 -6.41 7.22 -8.19
C PHE A 203 -5.05 7.92 -8.31
N GLY A 204 -4.22 7.88 -7.28
CA GLY A 204 -2.88 8.46 -7.31
C GLY A 204 -1.91 7.86 -8.36
N TYR A 205 -2.28 6.75 -9.02
CA TYR A 205 -1.49 6.17 -10.13
C TYR A 205 -1.97 6.57 -11.52
N VAL A 206 -3.08 7.30 -11.63
CA VAL A 206 -3.65 7.71 -12.92
C VAL A 206 -2.81 8.84 -13.53
N ASP A 207 -2.43 8.70 -14.79
CA ASP A 207 -1.75 9.73 -15.58
C ASP A 207 -2.22 9.71 -17.04
N GLU A 208 -1.58 10.49 -17.90
CA GLU A 208 -1.93 10.63 -19.33
C GLU A 208 -1.73 9.37 -20.19
N ASN A 209 -1.15 8.30 -19.65
CA ASN A 209 -0.87 7.06 -20.38
C ASN A 209 -2.05 6.08 -20.39
N VAL A 210 -3.02 6.28 -19.50
CA VAL A 210 -4.25 5.48 -19.40
C VAL A 210 -5.49 6.36 -19.42
N ASN A 211 -6.63 5.81 -19.85
CA ASN A 211 -7.92 6.45 -19.63
C ASN A 211 -8.52 5.96 -18.31
N ALA A 212 -8.82 6.85 -17.39
CA ALA A 212 -9.74 6.55 -16.31
C ALA A 212 -11.18 6.69 -16.85
N LEU A 213 -11.97 5.64 -16.70
CA LEU A 213 -13.36 5.64 -17.15
C LEU A 213 -14.24 6.37 -16.14
N THR A 214 -15.28 7.04 -16.63
CA THR A 214 -16.41 7.41 -15.78
C THR A 214 -17.22 6.15 -15.42
N ILE A 215 -17.83 6.15 -14.25
CA ILE A 215 -18.72 5.07 -13.80
C ILE A 215 -20.11 5.65 -13.60
N ASP A 216 -21.09 5.10 -14.33
CA ASP A 216 -22.46 5.62 -14.38
C ASP A 216 -22.50 7.14 -14.75
N GLY A 217 -21.59 7.58 -15.62
CA GLY A 217 -21.42 8.97 -16.02
C GLY A 217 -20.72 9.85 -14.99
N VAL A 218 -20.25 9.31 -13.86
CA VAL A 218 -19.56 10.05 -12.80
C VAL A 218 -18.05 9.93 -12.95
N GLU A 219 -17.36 11.07 -13.00
CA GLU A 219 -15.91 11.15 -13.06
C GLU A 219 -15.29 10.89 -11.69
N LEU A 220 -14.16 10.18 -11.67
CA LEU A 220 -13.34 10.02 -10.47
C LEU A 220 -12.60 11.33 -10.19
N ASN A 221 -12.97 12.00 -9.14
CA ASN A 221 -12.30 13.16 -8.55
C ASN A 221 -12.61 13.27 -7.05
N ALA A 222 -11.89 14.15 -6.35
CA ALA A 222 -12.03 14.29 -4.90
C ALA A 222 -13.45 14.71 -4.47
N GLU A 223 -14.11 15.59 -5.22
CA GLU A 223 -15.47 16.07 -4.91
C GLU A 223 -16.48 14.92 -5.00
N ASN A 224 -16.44 14.15 -6.09
CA ASN A 224 -17.37 13.06 -6.34
C ASN A 224 -17.15 11.86 -5.37
N VAL A 225 -15.94 11.67 -4.88
CA VAL A 225 -15.66 10.68 -3.83
C VAL A 225 -16.15 11.18 -2.47
N LYS A 226 -15.85 12.45 -2.10
CA LYS A 226 -16.28 13.02 -0.80
C LYS A 226 -17.82 13.10 -0.65
N ASN A 227 -18.54 13.25 -1.72
CA ASN A 227 -20.02 13.31 -1.72
C ASN A 227 -20.72 11.98 -2.08
N ASP A 228 -19.96 10.87 -2.12
CA ASP A 228 -20.43 9.52 -2.42
C ASP A 228 -21.08 9.36 -3.81
N SER A 229 -20.82 10.27 -4.76
CA SER A 229 -21.32 10.16 -6.14
C SER A 229 -20.51 9.15 -6.95
N TYR A 230 -19.20 9.05 -6.72
CA TYR A 230 -18.37 8.04 -7.35
C TYR A 230 -18.39 6.75 -6.54
N ALA A 231 -18.88 5.67 -7.17
CA ALA A 231 -19.25 4.45 -6.47
C ALA A 231 -18.07 3.60 -5.95
N ILE A 232 -16.86 3.76 -6.51
CA ILE A 232 -15.73 2.86 -6.21
C ILE A 232 -14.68 3.61 -5.40
N ALA A 233 -14.89 3.73 -4.09
CA ALA A 233 -13.98 4.38 -3.16
C ALA A 233 -13.72 3.52 -1.92
N ARG A 234 -12.64 3.84 -1.20
CA ARG A 234 -12.20 3.05 -0.04
C ARG A 234 -11.35 3.88 0.92
N PRO A 235 -11.24 3.49 2.19
CA PRO A 235 -10.30 4.11 3.10
C PRO A 235 -8.86 3.65 2.83
N PHE A 236 -7.90 4.55 3.11
CA PHE A 236 -6.53 4.19 3.40
C PHE A 236 -6.35 4.18 4.91
N LEU A 237 -5.94 3.04 5.44
CA LEU A 237 -5.87 2.80 6.89
C LEU A 237 -4.45 2.49 7.33
N PHE A 238 -4.09 3.02 8.48
CA PHE A 238 -3.07 2.48 9.34
C PHE A 238 -3.72 1.62 10.43
N ALA A 239 -3.06 0.53 10.78
CA ALA A 239 -3.47 -0.36 11.85
C ALA A 239 -2.26 -0.73 12.71
N ASN A 240 -2.35 -0.55 14.02
CA ASN A 240 -1.25 -0.80 14.93
C ASN A 240 -1.73 -1.40 16.25
N LYS A 241 -0.85 -2.09 16.96
CA LYS A 241 -1.04 -2.44 18.37
C LYS A 241 -0.46 -1.36 19.27
N GLU A 242 -1.20 -0.96 20.30
CA GLU A 242 -0.78 0.09 21.24
C GLU A 242 0.48 -0.27 22.04
N ASP A 243 0.75 -1.55 22.26
CA ASP A 243 1.91 -2.07 22.96
C ASP A 243 3.14 -2.32 22.06
N VAL A 244 2.99 -2.21 20.75
CA VAL A 244 4.06 -2.40 19.75
C VAL A 244 4.54 -1.09 19.15
N ILE A 245 3.61 -0.15 18.90
CA ILE A 245 3.94 1.13 18.28
C ILE A 245 4.81 1.98 19.21
N THR A 246 5.91 2.53 18.66
CA THR A 246 6.78 3.46 19.38
C THR A 246 6.15 4.86 19.51
N GLU A 247 6.71 5.71 20.38
CA GLU A 247 6.32 7.12 20.47
C GLU A 247 6.51 7.83 19.12
N GLN A 248 7.60 7.55 18.42
CA GLN A 248 7.84 8.13 17.08
C GLN A 248 6.80 7.65 16.06
N GLY A 249 6.35 6.39 16.15
CA GLY A 249 5.26 5.87 15.31
C GLY A 249 3.94 6.60 15.56
N LYS A 250 3.63 6.93 16.81
CA LYS A 250 2.44 7.73 17.17
C LYS A 250 2.56 9.16 16.64
N ASN A 251 3.73 9.80 16.84
CA ASN A 251 4.00 11.14 16.34
C ASN A 251 3.91 11.20 14.79
N PHE A 252 4.30 10.14 14.08
CA PHE A 252 4.14 10.06 12.64
C PHE A 252 2.66 9.97 12.22
N ILE A 253 1.85 9.18 12.92
CA ILE A 253 0.39 9.15 12.69
C ILE A 253 -0.22 10.54 12.92
N ASP A 254 0.15 11.20 14.02
CA ASP A 254 -0.34 12.56 14.35
C ASP A 254 0.10 13.58 13.28
N PHE A 255 1.32 13.48 12.76
CA PHE A 255 1.80 14.31 11.65
C PHE A 255 0.95 14.10 10.38
N ILE A 256 0.68 12.85 10.01
CA ILE A 256 -0.17 12.56 8.83
C ILE A 256 -1.55 13.19 8.97
N LEU A 257 -2.14 13.14 10.17
CA LEU A 257 -3.48 13.70 10.45
C LEU A 257 -3.50 15.21 10.63
N SER A 258 -2.34 15.85 10.72
CA SER A 258 -2.24 17.31 10.81
C SER A 258 -2.65 17.96 9.48
N GLU A 259 -2.96 19.27 9.52
CA GLU A 259 -3.23 20.08 8.32
C GLU A 259 -2.09 19.95 7.28
N GLU A 260 -0.84 19.95 7.75
CA GLU A 260 0.34 19.81 6.89
C GLU A 260 0.40 18.45 6.21
N GLY A 261 0.23 17.36 6.97
CA GLY A 261 0.23 16.00 6.42
C GLY A 261 -0.93 15.76 5.45
N GLN A 262 -2.11 16.32 5.75
CA GLN A 262 -3.28 16.19 4.88
C GLN A 262 -3.15 17.04 3.59
N ASN A 263 -2.42 18.16 3.62
CA ASN A 263 -2.06 18.88 2.40
C ASN A 263 -1.15 18.02 1.49
N VAL A 264 -0.17 17.31 2.05
CA VAL A 264 0.65 16.36 1.29
C VAL A 264 -0.20 15.25 0.68
N VAL A 265 -1.19 14.72 1.40
CA VAL A 265 -2.14 13.73 0.89
C VAL A 265 -2.86 14.28 -0.37
N GLU A 266 -3.40 15.50 -0.31
CA GLU A 266 -4.13 16.12 -1.43
C GLU A 266 -3.22 16.45 -2.62
N GLU A 267 -2.01 16.98 -2.38
CA GLU A 267 -1.03 17.29 -3.44
C GLU A 267 -0.59 16.04 -4.23
N ASN A 268 -0.69 14.86 -3.61
CA ASN A 268 -0.36 13.58 -4.25
C ASN A 268 -1.58 12.84 -4.82
N GLY A 269 -2.71 13.54 -5.02
CA GLY A 269 -3.88 13.02 -5.72
C GLY A 269 -4.79 12.12 -4.88
N PHE A 270 -4.60 12.08 -3.56
CA PHE A 270 -5.48 11.39 -2.64
C PHE A 270 -6.44 12.38 -1.96
N ILE A 271 -7.41 11.87 -1.22
CA ILE A 271 -8.47 12.67 -0.64
C ILE A 271 -8.25 12.74 0.87
N SER A 272 -8.17 13.96 1.41
CA SER A 272 -7.97 14.19 2.82
C SER A 272 -9.16 13.72 3.66
N VAL A 273 -8.88 13.35 4.91
CA VAL A 273 -9.89 12.95 5.91
C VAL A 273 -10.45 14.14 6.71
N ASN A 274 -9.94 15.35 6.46
CA ASN A 274 -10.36 16.60 7.11
C ASN A 274 -11.40 17.34 6.26
#